data_f493c6e10a403d3bf1a78e8f5b1beb52
#
_entry.id   f493c6e10a403d3bf1a78e8f5b1beb52
#
_cell.length_a   1.000
_cell.length_b   1.000
_cell.length_c   1.000
_cell.angle_alpha   90.00
_cell.angle_beta   90.00
_cell.angle_gamma   90.00
#
_symmetry.space_group_name_H-M   'P 1'
#
loop_
_entity.id
_entity.type
_entity.pdbx_description
1 polymer ?
#
loop_
_entity_poly.entity_id
_entity_poly.type
_entity_poly.pdbx_seq_one_letter_code
_entity_poly.pdbx_strand_id
1 'polypeptide(L)'
;MAKYLLKVNYTPQGTKGLLKDGGSGRRAAVKQVVEGLGGKVEAWYYALGETDLFVILDLPDAQTAAAFSLVVHATGAAQLATIPLLTVEEIDAACKKSVPYRAPGA
;
A
#
# COMPACT_ATOMS: atom_id res chain seq x y z
N MET A 1 -10.19 -4.17 -9.90
CA MET A 1 -9.52 -3.53 -8.76
C MET A 1 -8.05 -3.83 -8.83
N ALA A 2 -7.23 -2.86 -8.51
CA ALA A 2 -5.77 -3.02 -8.53
C ALA A 2 -5.28 -3.30 -7.10
N LYS A 3 -4.20 -4.08 -7.00
CA LYS A 3 -3.58 -4.41 -5.72
C LYS A 3 -2.37 -3.52 -5.48
N TYR A 4 -2.20 -3.12 -4.23
CA TYR A 4 -1.07 -2.27 -3.80
C TYR A 4 -0.47 -2.83 -2.53
N LEU A 5 0.87 -2.90 -2.49
CA LEU A 5 1.61 -3.18 -1.27
C LEU A 5 1.98 -1.84 -0.63
N LEU A 6 1.58 -1.66 0.61
CA LEU A 6 2.01 -0.51 1.41
C LEU A 6 3.12 -0.97 2.34
N LYS A 7 4.23 -0.26 2.29
CA LYS A 7 5.32 -0.41 3.27
C LYS A 7 5.28 0.84 4.14
N VAL A 8 4.91 0.66 5.40
CA VAL A 8 4.59 1.78 6.30
C VAL A 8 5.63 1.88 7.40
N ASN A 9 6.13 3.08 7.61
CA ASN A 9 6.97 3.40 8.76
C ASN A 9 6.28 4.47 9.59
N TYR A 10 6.16 4.22 10.89
CA TYR A 10 5.58 5.19 11.81
C TYR A 10 6.63 6.20 12.25
N THR A 11 6.21 7.47 12.35
CA THR A 11 6.97 8.49 13.06
C THR A 11 6.81 8.25 14.57
N PRO A 12 7.59 8.95 15.43
CA PRO A 12 7.36 8.85 16.87
C PRO A 12 5.93 9.16 17.28
N GLN A 13 5.30 10.15 16.62
CA GLN A 13 3.89 10.48 16.84
C GLN A 13 2.98 9.31 16.49
N GLY A 14 3.24 8.67 15.35
CA GLY A 14 2.44 7.53 14.91
C GLY A 14 2.62 6.32 15.82
N THR A 15 3.83 6.09 16.31
CA THR A 15 4.11 5.00 17.26
C THR A 15 3.35 5.20 18.56
N LYS A 16 3.27 6.43 19.06
CA LYS A 16 2.48 6.73 20.25
C LYS A 16 1.00 6.43 20.02
N GLY A 17 0.49 6.77 18.83
CA GLY A 17 -0.88 6.44 18.45
C GLY A 17 -1.13 4.94 18.36
N LEU A 18 -0.17 4.20 17.82
CA LEU A 18 -0.27 2.73 17.76
C LEU A 18 -0.29 2.11 19.17
N LEU A 19 0.54 2.61 20.08
CA LEU A 19 0.55 2.14 21.46
C LEU A 19 -0.79 2.38 22.15
N LYS A 20 -1.46 3.49 21.82
CA LYS A 20 -2.76 3.85 22.38
C LYS A 20 -3.88 3.01 21.77
N ASP A 21 -3.91 2.90 20.45
CA ASP A 21 -5.02 2.25 19.73
C ASP A 21 -4.88 0.73 19.68
N GLY A 22 -3.63 0.23 19.75
CA GLY A 22 -3.33 -1.16 19.52
C GLY A 22 -3.35 -1.52 18.02
N GLY A 23 -2.78 -2.66 17.68
CA GLY A 23 -2.69 -3.12 16.30
C GLY A 23 -4.06 -3.33 15.66
N SER A 24 -4.99 -3.94 16.39
CA SER A 24 -6.35 -4.19 15.88
C SER A 24 -7.14 -2.89 15.71
N GLY A 25 -6.94 -1.91 16.61
CA GLY A 25 -7.60 -0.61 16.51
C GLY A 25 -7.15 0.15 15.25
N ARG A 26 -5.85 0.14 14.97
CA ARG A 26 -5.33 0.77 13.75
C ARG A 26 -5.83 0.08 12.49
N ARG A 27 -5.82 -1.25 12.47
CA ARG A 27 -6.35 -2.02 11.34
C ARG A 27 -7.82 -1.70 11.09
N ALA A 28 -8.63 -1.69 12.14
CA ALA A 28 -10.06 -1.40 12.01
C ALA A 28 -10.30 0.01 11.43
N ALA A 29 -9.56 1.01 11.90
CA ALA A 29 -9.69 2.38 11.42
C ALA A 29 -9.34 2.50 9.92
N VAL A 30 -8.24 1.89 9.50
CA VAL A 30 -7.82 1.91 8.10
C VAL A 30 -8.78 1.10 7.23
N LYS A 31 -9.23 -0.04 7.72
CA LYS A 31 -10.21 -0.88 7.00
C LYS A 31 -11.47 -0.09 6.67
N GLN A 32 -11.98 0.68 7.62
CA GLN A 32 -13.16 1.51 7.42
C GLN A 32 -12.93 2.57 6.32
N VAL A 33 -11.77 3.23 6.34
CA VAL A 33 -11.42 4.22 5.32
C VAL A 33 -11.32 3.58 3.94
N VAL A 34 -10.62 2.46 3.83
CA VAL A 34 -10.40 1.75 2.57
C VAL A 34 -11.73 1.26 1.99
N GLU A 35 -12.61 0.72 2.81
CA GLU A 35 -13.95 0.29 2.38
C GLU A 35 -14.79 1.47 1.90
N GLY A 36 -14.67 2.61 2.56
CA GLY A 36 -15.31 3.85 2.13
C GLY A 36 -14.83 4.35 0.78
N LEU A 37 -13.62 4.00 0.38
CA LEU A 37 -13.05 4.32 -0.93
C LEU A 37 -13.41 3.28 -2.01
N GLY A 38 -14.19 2.28 -1.67
CA GLY A 38 -14.57 1.21 -2.58
C GLY A 38 -13.53 0.10 -2.68
N GLY A 39 -12.61 0.05 -1.73
CA GLY A 39 -11.54 -0.94 -1.69
C GLY A 39 -11.70 -1.94 -0.57
N LYS A 40 -10.65 -2.71 -0.35
CA LYS A 40 -10.64 -3.72 0.70
C LYS A 40 -9.21 -3.97 1.18
N VAL A 41 -9.07 -4.24 2.48
CA VAL A 41 -7.79 -4.66 3.07
C VAL A 41 -7.67 -6.16 2.91
N GLU A 42 -6.64 -6.60 2.18
CA GLU A 42 -6.42 -8.02 1.90
C GLU A 42 -5.50 -8.67 2.93
N ALA A 43 -4.45 -7.95 3.36
CA ALA A 43 -3.48 -8.45 4.32
C ALA A 43 -2.94 -7.32 5.18
N TRP A 44 -2.55 -7.65 6.42
CA TRP A 44 -2.07 -6.69 7.38
C TRP A 44 -1.11 -7.38 8.34
N TYR A 45 0.19 -7.03 8.30
CA TYR A 45 1.20 -7.64 9.16
C TYR A 45 2.17 -6.58 9.67
N TYR A 46 2.36 -6.53 10.98
CA TYR A 46 3.41 -5.71 11.59
C TYR A 46 4.75 -6.40 11.49
N ALA A 47 5.81 -5.63 11.44
CA ALA A 47 7.17 -6.11 11.33
C ALA A 47 8.10 -5.32 12.27
N LEU A 48 9.24 -5.90 12.58
CA LEU A 48 10.24 -5.30 13.48
C LEU A 48 11.56 -5.14 12.74
N GLY A 49 11.58 -4.41 11.64
CA GLY A 49 12.76 -4.17 10.83
C GLY A 49 12.73 -2.77 10.26
N GLU A 50 13.24 -2.60 9.06
CA GLU A 50 13.22 -1.30 8.38
C GLU A 50 11.80 -0.82 8.12
N THR A 51 10.87 -1.75 7.91
CA THR A 51 9.46 -1.45 7.68
C THR A 51 8.67 -1.91 8.90
N ASP A 52 7.78 -1.05 9.41
CA ASP A 52 7.01 -1.33 10.60
C ASP A 52 5.73 -2.11 10.30
N LEU A 53 5.17 -1.94 9.11
CA LEU A 53 3.88 -2.51 8.74
C LEU A 53 3.82 -2.78 7.26
N PHE A 54 3.37 -3.98 6.90
CA PHE A 54 3.07 -4.35 5.51
C PHE A 54 1.57 -4.54 5.35
N VAL A 55 1.00 -3.88 4.35
CA VAL A 55 -0.42 -3.97 4.07
C VAL A 55 -0.61 -4.25 2.58
N ILE A 56 -1.55 -5.12 2.24
CA ILE A 56 -1.98 -5.28 0.85
C ILE A 56 -3.43 -4.80 0.76
N LEU A 57 -3.65 -3.85 -0.15
CA LEU A 57 -4.96 -3.27 -0.41
C LEU A 57 -5.40 -3.57 -1.84
N ASP A 58 -6.71 -3.77 -2.01
CA ASP A 58 -7.36 -3.63 -3.29
C ASP A 58 -7.99 -2.24 -3.34
N LEU A 59 -7.71 -1.48 -4.39
CA LEU A 59 -8.26 -0.14 -4.59
C LEU A 59 -8.77 0.00 -6.03
N PRO A 60 -9.77 0.87 -6.27
CA PRO A 60 -10.36 0.99 -7.61
C PRO A 60 -9.39 1.46 -8.69
N ASP A 61 -8.51 2.41 -8.35
CA ASP A 61 -7.61 3.01 -9.33
C ASP A 61 -6.40 3.67 -8.65
N ALA A 62 -5.45 4.12 -9.48
CA ALA A 62 -4.22 4.73 -9.00
C ALA A 62 -4.47 6.08 -8.31
N GLN A 63 -5.45 6.84 -8.77
CA GLN A 63 -5.78 8.13 -8.15
C GLN A 63 -6.27 7.95 -6.71
N THR A 64 -7.07 6.91 -6.48
CA THR A 64 -7.55 6.58 -5.13
C THR A 64 -6.39 6.17 -4.23
N ALA A 65 -5.46 5.36 -4.75
CA ALA A 65 -4.25 4.96 -4.03
C ALA A 65 -3.39 6.18 -3.67
N ALA A 66 -3.21 7.10 -4.61
CA ALA A 66 -2.48 8.33 -4.38
C ALA A 66 -3.16 9.21 -3.34
N ALA A 67 -4.47 9.36 -3.41
CA ALA A 67 -5.23 10.16 -2.45
C ALA A 67 -5.07 9.60 -1.02
N PHE A 68 -5.18 8.29 -0.87
CA PHE A 68 -4.98 7.62 0.42
C PHE A 68 -3.57 7.89 0.96
N SER A 69 -2.56 7.71 0.12
CA SER A 69 -1.15 7.91 0.48
C SER A 69 -0.88 9.35 0.93
N LEU A 70 -1.37 10.33 0.16
CA LEU A 70 -1.18 11.75 0.46
C LEU A 70 -1.82 12.13 1.80
N VAL A 71 -3.02 11.65 2.07
CA VAL A 71 -3.72 11.94 3.32
C VAL A 71 -2.97 11.33 4.51
N VAL A 72 -2.50 10.11 4.37
CA VAL A 72 -1.71 9.46 5.44
C VAL A 72 -0.44 10.26 5.73
N HIS A 73 0.30 10.65 4.70
CA HIS A 73 1.51 11.47 4.87
C HIS A 73 1.21 12.82 5.52
N ALA A 74 0.09 13.43 5.16
CA ALA A 74 -0.28 14.74 5.69
C ALA A 74 -0.53 14.73 7.20
N THR A 75 -0.86 13.58 7.79
CA THR A 75 -1.05 13.49 9.24
C THR A 75 0.25 13.62 10.02
N GLY A 76 1.39 13.36 9.40
CA GLY A 76 2.70 13.32 10.07
C GLY A 76 2.90 12.09 10.95
N ALA A 77 1.94 11.18 11.00
CA ALA A 77 2.00 9.99 11.86
C ALA A 77 2.71 8.81 11.21
N ALA A 78 2.75 8.77 9.88
CA ALA A 78 3.36 7.68 9.14
C ALA A 78 3.88 8.16 7.79
N GLN A 79 4.87 7.43 7.29
CA GLN A 79 5.35 7.54 5.92
C GLN A 79 5.17 6.17 5.27
N LEU A 80 4.79 6.14 4.02
CA LEU A 80 4.57 4.88 3.33
C LEU A 80 5.03 4.94 1.87
N ALA A 81 5.44 3.78 1.38
CA ALA A 81 5.63 3.54 -0.05
C ALA A 81 4.41 2.75 -0.52
N THR A 82 3.83 3.16 -1.64
CA THR A 82 2.68 2.50 -2.25
C THR A 82 3.15 1.85 -3.54
N ILE A 83 3.22 0.53 -3.54
CA ILE A 83 3.82 -0.24 -4.62
C ILE A 83 2.71 -0.99 -5.36
N PRO A 84 2.46 -0.64 -6.65
CA PRO A 84 1.50 -1.40 -7.45
C PRO A 84 1.95 -2.84 -7.61
N LEU A 85 1.04 -3.77 -7.43
CA LEU A 85 1.30 -5.20 -7.60
C LEU A 85 0.58 -5.70 -8.84
N LEU A 86 1.22 -6.66 -9.51
CA LEU A 86 0.64 -7.31 -10.68
C LEU A 86 0.32 -8.76 -10.33
N THR A 87 -0.82 -9.24 -10.80
CA THR A 87 -1.18 -10.65 -10.66
C THR A 87 -0.36 -11.50 -11.64
N VAL A 88 -0.35 -12.80 -11.41
CA VAL A 88 0.30 -13.75 -12.33
C VAL A 88 -0.28 -13.62 -13.73
N GLU A 89 -1.60 -13.47 -13.83
CA GLU A 89 -2.31 -13.32 -15.10
C GLU A 89 -1.92 -12.04 -15.82
N GLU A 90 -1.73 -10.95 -15.08
CA GLU A 90 -1.27 -9.68 -15.66
C GLU A 90 0.15 -9.80 -16.21
N ILE A 91 1.02 -10.53 -15.53
CA ILE A 91 2.38 -10.79 -16.01
C ILE A 91 2.33 -11.68 -17.26
N ASP A 92 1.48 -12.70 -17.28
CA ASP A 92 1.29 -13.53 -18.47
C ASP A 92 0.87 -12.70 -19.68
N ALA A 93 -0.07 -11.77 -19.46
CA ALA A 93 -0.52 -10.86 -20.50
C ALA A 93 0.60 -9.94 -20.97
N ALA A 94 1.42 -9.43 -20.05
CA ALA A 94 2.55 -8.59 -20.36
C ALA A 94 3.60 -9.33 -21.23
N CYS A 95 3.84 -10.60 -20.92
CA CYS A 95 4.79 -11.42 -21.68
C CYS A 95 4.39 -11.61 -23.14
N LYS A 96 3.10 -11.47 -23.45
CA LYS A 96 2.58 -11.59 -24.81
C LYS A 96 2.63 -10.29 -25.60
N LYS A 97 2.93 -9.17 -24.95
CA LYS A 97 3.07 -7.88 -25.65
C LYS A 97 4.41 -7.82 -26.36
N SER A 98 4.41 -7.32 -27.58
CA SER A 98 5.64 -7.10 -28.35
C SER A 98 6.18 -5.71 -28.00
N VAL A 99 7.45 -5.68 -27.57
CA VAL A 99 8.12 -4.42 -27.21
C VAL A 99 9.41 -4.34 -28.03
N PRO A 100 9.48 -3.44 -29.04
CA PRO A 100 10.66 -3.30 -29.90
C PRO A 100 11.76 -2.51 -29.18
N TYR A 101 12.34 -3.12 -28.16
CA TYR A 101 13.35 -2.49 -27.33
C TYR A 101 14.76 -2.89 -27.76
N ARG A 102 15.62 -1.91 -27.93
CA ARG A 102 17.05 -2.11 -28.21
C ARG A 102 17.84 -1.94 -26.93
N ALA A 103 18.59 -2.98 -26.53
CA ALA A 103 19.42 -2.92 -25.35
C ALA A 103 20.51 -1.85 -25.47
N PRO A 104 20.94 -1.22 -24.35
CA PRO A 104 22.02 -0.24 -24.39
C PRO A 104 23.29 -0.84 -25.05
N GLY A 105 23.83 -0.15 -26.02
CA GLY A 105 25.04 -0.58 -26.71
C GLY A 105 24.83 -1.67 -27.76
N ALA A 106 23.61 -2.08 -28.00
CA ALA A 106 23.32 -3.09 -29.02
C ALA A 106 23.12 -2.46 -30.40
#